data_2467c6f355d2e15b926b3e6458b7b16d
#
_entry.id   2467c6f355d2e15b926b3e6458b7b16d
#
_cell.length_a   1.000
_cell.length_b   1.000
_cell.length_c   1.000
_cell.angle_alpha   90.00
_cell.angle_beta   90.00
_cell.angle_gamma   90.00
#
_symmetry.space_group_name_H-M   'P 1'
#
loop_
_entity.id
_entity.type
_entity.pdbx_description
1 polymer ?
#
loop_
_entity_poly.entity_id
_entity_poly.type
_entity_poly.pdbx_seq_one_letter_code
_entity_poly.pdbx_strand_id
1 'polypeptide(L)'
;MSPILSRFILTLLLGVSALNLAPVDADAAKAALKRDLSKEFDELTPSEKIAIRAAAKAAYKAKKLSVLQICGDPGNMPLSNIKQEGFQNKMADVLAEAMGARVVYYWRPFLERGLARQTFDETSCDVMFDMPANYERLLTTSPIYRTTYVLAYRSDKGLKIENLDDPKLKDATIGVFQTSGIREALAKRGIVNNVKLQVQTHDGDLVPEHQPWHIVQDVLDGKLDVAAVWGPFAGWLVKMKHEPLVIQPVNLMEDRVPLEFDLAIGVRKTDVLLKYMLDFALDDKKDEITKILNDYGVPLVQCSRCLVQGDLPSHGSYLEVAQTDFKARPDLASPDQVVTKEKLESWLAAGADVNQELSNAVNANDADRIKFLIGKGADVNALDSQGSAPIHTAARQRHDELIKLLIANKADVNLVDNNGMTPLLHAMMRDHVPSVKVLLENGADMEKANSEGYRPLAAAVAENKFEAAKALLDAGADAKAPAGPDGLTPLMIIASQSAPAEGAMFRPDSTRPNDIAQGLLEHGADVNAKSKSGVTALMIAATHNNPPMIGLLIDAGADINAKNDQGKTAQDAAQLNGNAEAAQAILVLGSAKSASGVPAPANGSTSQ
;
A
#
# COMPACT_ATOMS: atom_id res chain seq x y z
N MET A 1 20.84 -0.77 -3.82
CA MET A 1 21.60 -0.32 -2.62
C MET A 1 22.68 0.65 -3.06
N SER A 2 22.65 1.87 -2.62
CA SER A 2 23.74 2.80 -2.89
C SER A 2 25.00 2.30 -2.18
N PRO A 3 26.15 2.18 -2.84
CA PRO A 3 27.39 1.72 -2.21
C PRO A 3 27.87 2.63 -1.07
N ILE A 4 27.29 3.79 -0.88
CA ILE A 4 27.59 4.75 0.17
C ILE A 4 27.04 4.28 1.53
N LEU A 5 25.81 3.75 1.59
CA LEU A 5 25.23 3.27 2.85
C LEU A 5 25.94 2.02 3.37
N SER A 6 26.28 1.09 2.47
CA SER A 6 27.06 -0.12 2.81
C SER A 6 28.45 0.20 3.38
N ARG A 7 29.13 1.24 2.89
CA ARG A 7 30.42 1.68 3.43
C ARG A 7 30.30 2.39 4.77
N PHE A 8 29.21 3.15 4.99
CA PHE A 8 28.96 3.84 6.26
C PHE A 8 28.73 2.87 7.42
N ILE A 9 27.97 1.82 7.19
CA ILE A 9 27.68 0.80 8.22
C ILE A 9 28.94 0.06 8.63
N LEU A 10 29.83 -0.25 7.69
CA LEU A 10 31.10 -0.93 7.98
C LEU A 10 32.06 -0.07 8.79
N THR A 11 32.06 1.26 8.57
CA THR A 11 32.92 2.22 9.33
C THR A 11 32.39 2.45 10.76
N LEU A 12 31.07 2.30 10.97
CA LEU A 12 30.46 2.43 12.30
C LEU A 12 30.90 1.30 13.25
N LEU A 13 31.13 0.10 12.73
CA LEU A 13 31.53 -1.09 13.51
C LEU A 13 32.96 -0.99 14.03
N LEU A 14 33.84 -0.31 13.33
CA LEU A 14 35.24 -0.18 13.72
C LEU A 14 35.51 0.92 14.75
N GLY A 15 34.53 1.80 15.03
CA GLY A 15 34.66 2.93 15.95
C GLY A 15 34.02 2.75 17.34
N VAL A 16 33.33 1.63 17.61
CA VAL A 16 32.55 1.40 18.86
C VAL A 16 33.36 0.69 19.96
N SER A 17 34.67 0.64 19.89
CA SER A 17 35.49 -0.08 20.86
C SER A 17 35.73 0.63 22.21
N ALA A 18 35.07 1.75 22.51
CA ALA A 18 35.28 2.41 23.81
C ALA A 18 34.07 3.24 24.27
N LEU A 19 32.95 2.62 24.62
CA LEU A 19 31.92 3.24 25.47
C LEU A 19 31.23 2.17 26.30
N ASN A 20 31.36 2.25 27.62
CA ASN A 20 30.69 1.43 28.62
C ASN A 20 29.17 1.58 28.51
N LEU A 21 28.54 0.77 27.68
CA LEU A 21 27.11 0.50 27.71
C LEU A 21 26.92 -0.83 28.42
N ALA A 22 25.96 -0.90 29.37
CA ALA A 22 25.52 -2.14 29.97
C ALA A 22 25.27 -3.19 28.86
N PRO A 23 25.50 -4.49 29.09
CA PRO A 23 25.60 -5.47 28.03
C PRO A 23 24.25 -5.72 27.35
N VAL A 24 23.88 -4.85 26.42
CA VAL A 24 23.10 -5.24 25.26
C VAL A 24 24.12 -5.98 24.40
N ASP A 25 23.88 -7.24 24.19
CA ASP A 25 24.77 -8.20 23.56
C ASP A 25 25.41 -7.60 22.29
N ALA A 26 26.67 -7.17 22.42
CA ALA A 26 27.42 -6.53 21.31
C ALA A 26 27.57 -7.50 20.12
N ASP A 27 27.41 -8.80 20.37
CA ASP A 27 27.44 -9.84 19.34
C ASP A 27 26.09 -9.95 18.64
N ALA A 28 24.96 -9.68 19.30
CA ALA A 28 23.65 -9.54 18.65
C ALA A 28 23.59 -8.31 17.76
N ALA A 29 24.13 -7.17 18.20
CA ALA A 29 24.25 -5.97 17.36
C ALA A 29 25.18 -6.17 16.16
N LYS A 30 26.30 -6.87 16.34
CA LYS A 30 27.20 -7.26 15.24
C LYS A 30 26.57 -8.29 14.31
N ALA A 31 25.76 -9.22 14.83
CA ALA A 31 25.05 -10.21 14.03
C ALA A 31 23.90 -9.57 13.21
N ALA A 32 23.19 -8.60 13.77
CA ALA A 32 22.16 -7.85 13.06
C ALA A 32 22.73 -7.03 11.89
N LEU A 33 23.95 -6.52 12.03
CA LEU A 33 24.66 -5.75 11.00
C LEU A 33 25.34 -6.60 9.91
N LYS A 34 25.55 -7.89 10.16
CA LYS A 34 26.03 -8.86 9.15
C LYS A 34 24.90 -9.55 8.39
N ARG A 35 23.65 -9.39 8.84
CA ARG A 35 22.48 -9.96 8.17
C ARG A 35 22.09 -9.10 6.98
N ASP A 36 21.54 -9.78 6.01
CA ASP A 36 21.00 -9.27 4.76
C ASP A 36 20.06 -8.06 5.03
N LEU A 37 20.53 -6.85 4.69
CA LEU A 37 19.77 -5.61 4.77
C LEU A 37 18.61 -5.56 3.75
N SER A 38 18.32 -6.67 3.06
CA SER A 38 17.20 -6.83 2.14
C SER A 38 15.87 -7.12 2.85
N LYS A 39 15.89 -7.44 4.16
CA LYS A 39 14.67 -7.71 4.92
C LYS A 39 13.83 -6.45 5.11
N GLU A 40 12.54 -6.57 4.81
CA GLU A 40 11.56 -5.55 5.15
C GLU A 40 11.33 -5.51 6.68
N PHE A 41 10.87 -4.36 7.18
CA PHE A 41 10.60 -4.17 8.61
C PHE A 41 9.69 -5.25 9.21
N ASP A 42 8.67 -5.66 8.44
CA ASP A 42 7.69 -6.64 8.87
C ASP A 42 8.28 -8.06 9.01
N GLU A 43 9.40 -8.34 8.34
CA GLU A 43 10.14 -9.61 8.40
C GLU A 43 11.13 -9.69 9.57
N LEU A 44 11.36 -8.56 10.27
CA LEU A 44 12.29 -8.48 11.38
C LEU A 44 11.66 -8.99 12.67
N THR A 45 12.40 -9.80 13.43
CA THR A 45 12.03 -10.18 14.78
C THR A 45 12.12 -9.00 15.76
N PRO A 46 11.45 -9.05 16.91
CA PRO A 46 11.56 -8.01 17.94
C PRO A 46 13.01 -7.74 18.37
N SER A 47 13.83 -8.79 18.51
CA SER A 47 15.25 -8.65 18.87
C SER A 47 16.07 -7.94 17.81
N GLU A 48 15.79 -8.20 16.52
CA GLU A 48 16.41 -7.49 15.40
C GLU A 48 16.00 -6.02 15.37
N LYS A 49 14.71 -5.72 15.59
CA LYS A 49 14.20 -4.35 15.68
C LYS A 49 14.87 -3.57 16.81
N ILE A 50 15.05 -4.17 17.99
CA ILE A 50 15.76 -3.56 19.12
C ILE A 50 17.20 -3.24 18.76
N ALA A 51 17.92 -4.21 18.17
CA ALA A 51 19.33 -4.03 17.80
C ALA A 51 19.49 -2.92 16.77
N ILE A 52 18.63 -2.85 15.75
CA ILE A 52 18.63 -1.80 14.74
C ILE A 52 18.28 -0.44 15.37
N ARG A 53 17.30 -0.39 16.28
CA ARG A 53 16.93 0.83 17.00
C ARG A 53 18.08 1.37 17.85
N ALA A 54 18.80 0.49 18.55
CA ALA A 54 19.99 0.86 19.32
C ALA A 54 21.11 1.42 18.42
N ALA A 55 21.36 0.78 17.27
CA ALA A 55 22.30 1.25 16.26
C ALA A 55 21.89 2.60 15.68
N ALA A 56 20.62 2.81 15.40
CA ALA A 56 20.05 4.07 14.92
C ALA A 56 20.24 5.21 15.94
N LYS A 57 20.01 4.92 17.23
CA LYS A 57 20.24 5.89 18.32
C LYS A 57 21.70 6.31 18.40
N ALA A 58 22.63 5.36 18.25
CA ALA A 58 24.05 5.66 18.22
C ALA A 58 24.45 6.48 17.00
N ALA A 59 23.92 6.15 15.82
CA ALA A 59 24.15 6.89 14.58
C ALA A 59 23.59 8.32 14.65
N TYR A 60 22.38 8.49 15.19
CA TYR A 60 21.76 9.79 15.43
C TYR A 60 22.63 10.68 16.34
N LYS A 61 22.98 10.18 17.52
CA LYS A 61 23.85 10.91 18.46
C LYS A 61 25.21 11.30 17.88
N ALA A 62 25.74 10.47 17.00
CA ALA A 62 27.02 10.74 16.33
C ALA A 62 26.89 11.63 15.08
N LYS A 63 25.68 12.09 14.73
CA LYS A 63 25.37 12.90 13.54
C LYS A 63 26.01 12.35 12.26
N LYS A 64 25.81 11.05 12.02
CA LYS A 64 26.51 10.32 10.95
C LYS A 64 25.77 10.24 9.60
N LEU A 65 24.60 10.86 9.48
CA LEU A 65 23.92 10.98 8.21
C LEU A 65 24.49 12.15 7.42
N SER A 66 25.07 11.93 6.25
CA SER A 66 25.66 13.00 5.45
C SER A 66 24.66 13.69 4.51
N VAL A 67 23.64 12.96 4.06
CA VAL A 67 22.63 13.43 3.11
C VAL A 67 21.27 12.84 3.49
N LEU A 68 20.24 13.68 3.47
CA LEU A 68 18.84 13.30 3.55
C LEU A 68 18.18 13.63 2.21
N GLN A 69 17.83 12.60 1.44
CA GLN A 69 17.21 12.76 0.13
C GLN A 69 15.68 12.76 0.26
N ILE A 70 15.06 13.89 -0.06
CA ILE A 70 13.62 14.11 0.09
C ILE A 70 12.92 14.00 -1.26
N CYS A 71 11.86 13.21 -1.34
CA CYS A 71 10.89 13.31 -2.42
C CYS A 71 10.01 14.52 -2.15
N GLY A 72 10.15 15.57 -2.94
CA GLY A 72 9.42 16.82 -2.78
C GLY A 72 8.53 17.11 -3.97
N ASP A 73 7.36 17.70 -3.72
CA ASP A 73 6.51 18.26 -4.78
C ASP A 73 6.97 19.70 -5.07
N PRO A 74 7.30 20.03 -6.33
CA PRO A 74 7.84 21.34 -6.66
C PRO A 74 6.81 22.48 -6.62
N GLY A 75 5.49 22.15 -6.65
CA GLY A 75 4.41 23.12 -6.79
C GLY A 75 3.20 22.86 -5.87
N ASN A 76 3.41 22.45 -4.62
CA ASN A 76 2.34 22.08 -3.69
C ASN A 76 2.37 22.91 -2.39
N MET A 77 2.33 24.25 -2.52
CA MET A 77 2.25 25.11 -1.35
C MET A 77 0.92 24.93 -0.58
N PRO A 78 0.94 25.00 0.75
CA PRO A 78 2.03 25.31 1.68
C PRO A 78 2.89 24.11 2.09
N LEU A 79 2.70 22.94 1.50
CA LEU A 79 3.43 21.74 1.87
C LEU A 79 4.89 21.84 1.45
N SER A 80 5.15 21.89 0.15
CA SER A 80 6.50 22.01 -0.41
C SER A 80 6.51 22.79 -1.73
N ASN A 81 7.64 23.38 -2.06
CA ASN A 81 7.90 23.95 -3.38
C ASN A 81 9.39 23.95 -3.70
N ILE A 82 9.75 24.21 -4.97
CA ILE A 82 11.15 24.24 -5.43
C ILE A 82 11.99 25.34 -4.74
N LYS A 83 11.35 26.38 -4.21
CA LYS A 83 12.01 27.45 -3.44
C LYS A 83 12.20 27.07 -1.96
N GLN A 84 11.75 25.89 -1.56
CA GLN A 84 11.84 25.36 -0.19
C GLN A 84 11.15 26.25 0.86
N GLU A 85 10.00 26.80 0.49
CA GLU A 85 9.21 27.71 1.35
C GLU A 85 8.09 27.00 2.11
N GLY A 86 7.75 25.75 1.77
CA GLY A 86 6.69 24.98 2.43
C GLY A 86 7.09 24.44 3.80
N PHE A 87 6.10 24.09 4.63
CA PHE A 87 6.37 23.59 5.98
C PHE A 87 7.09 22.23 5.98
N GLN A 88 6.86 21.37 5.00
CA GLN A 88 7.63 20.12 4.84
C GLN A 88 9.10 20.39 4.57
N ASN A 89 9.40 21.42 3.77
CA ASN A 89 10.76 21.85 3.53
C ASN A 89 11.44 22.31 4.84
N LYS A 90 10.73 23.11 5.67
CA LYS A 90 11.24 23.56 6.96
C LYS A 90 11.42 22.41 7.95
N MET A 91 10.52 21.47 7.98
CA MET A 91 10.66 20.24 8.78
C MET A 91 11.86 19.41 8.32
N ALA A 92 12.06 19.27 7.01
CA ALA A 92 13.21 18.55 6.44
C ALA A 92 14.54 19.19 6.87
N ASP A 93 14.65 20.52 6.84
CA ASP A 93 15.84 21.26 7.28
C ASP A 93 16.14 20.99 8.76
N VAL A 94 15.13 21.08 9.63
CA VAL A 94 15.26 20.84 11.08
C VAL A 94 15.69 19.40 11.38
N LEU A 95 15.09 18.42 10.71
CA LEU A 95 15.43 17.00 10.89
C LEU A 95 16.84 16.69 10.36
N ALA A 96 17.21 17.23 9.20
CA ALA A 96 18.53 17.04 8.64
C ALA A 96 19.61 17.64 9.53
N GLU A 97 19.41 18.84 10.07
CA GLU A 97 20.31 19.47 11.04
C GLU A 97 20.50 18.61 12.29
N ALA A 98 19.41 18.07 12.85
CA ALA A 98 19.45 17.18 14.00
C ALA A 98 20.31 15.93 13.74
N MET A 99 20.24 15.38 12.52
CA MET A 99 21.00 14.19 12.11
C MET A 99 22.40 14.49 11.56
N GLY A 100 22.76 15.78 11.40
CA GLY A 100 24.04 16.21 10.81
C GLY A 100 24.11 16.06 9.29
N ALA A 101 22.96 16.03 8.62
CA ALA A 101 22.82 15.84 7.19
C ALA A 101 22.57 17.15 6.45
N ARG A 102 22.87 17.17 5.15
CA ARG A 102 22.35 18.17 4.22
C ARG A 102 21.12 17.64 3.52
N VAL A 103 20.14 18.50 3.27
CA VAL A 103 18.95 18.14 2.49
C VAL A 103 19.27 18.17 1.00
N VAL A 104 18.78 17.17 0.27
CA VAL A 104 18.78 17.11 -1.19
C VAL A 104 17.39 16.71 -1.64
N TYR A 105 16.81 17.48 -2.54
CA TYR A 105 15.48 17.20 -3.06
C TYR A 105 15.54 16.47 -4.38
N TYR A 106 14.66 15.48 -4.52
CA TYR A 106 14.21 14.93 -5.78
C TYR A 106 12.80 15.46 -6.04
N TRP A 107 12.70 16.41 -6.96
CA TRP A 107 11.44 17.11 -7.23
C TRP A 107 10.59 16.30 -8.21
N ARG A 108 9.37 15.96 -7.78
CA ARG A 108 8.39 15.28 -8.60
C ARG A 108 6.97 15.58 -8.09
N PRO A 109 6.00 15.89 -8.98
CA PRO A 109 4.62 16.11 -8.58
C PRO A 109 4.00 14.87 -7.93
N PHE A 110 3.39 15.01 -6.76
CA PHE A 110 2.79 13.88 -6.01
C PHE A 110 1.61 13.22 -6.70
N LEU A 111 0.97 13.91 -7.65
CA LEU A 111 -0.18 13.39 -8.37
C LEU A 111 0.17 12.44 -9.51
N GLU A 112 1.45 12.29 -9.86
CA GLU A 112 1.86 11.29 -10.85
C GLU A 112 1.55 9.86 -10.37
N ARG A 113 0.86 9.09 -11.21
CA ARG A 113 0.56 7.69 -10.91
C ARG A 113 1.85 6.89 -10.73
N GLY A 114 1.92 6.15 -9.64
CA GLY A 114 3.08 5.30 -9.35
C GLY A 114 4.24 5.98 -8.64
N LEU A 115 4.07 7.23 -8.16
CA LEU A 115 5.11 7.99 -7.46
C LEU A 115 5.84 7.15 -6.39
N ALA A 116 5.10 6.56 -5.44
CA ALA A 116 5.70 5.77 -4.38
C ALA A 116 6.48 4.56 -4.91
N ARG A 117 5.94 3.88 -5.93
CA ARG A 117 6.57 2.69 -6.53
C ARG A 117 7.83 3.04 -7.32
N GLN A 118 7.74 4.01 -8.23
CA GLN A 118 8.86 4.36 -9.10
C GLN A 118 9.96 5.12 -8.35
N THR A 119 9.59 6.07 -7.50
CA THR A 119 10.54 6.97 -6.85
C THR A 119 11.36 6.28 -5.75
N PHE A 120 10.73 5.38 -4.99
CA PHE A 120 11.44 4.60 -3.97
C PHE A 120 12.16 3.38 -4.54
N ASP A 121 11.58 2.69 -5.53
CA ASP A 121 12.23 1.54 -6.19
C ASP A 121 13.46 1.98 -6.99
N GLU A 122 13.43 3.16 -7.61
CA GLU A 122 14.55 3.73 -8.37
C GLU A 122 15.62 4.39 -7.48
N THR A 123 15.46 4.37 -6.15
CA THR A 123 16.40 4.94 -5.17
C THR A 123 16.71 6.43 -5.34
N SER A 124 15.82 7.18 -5.97
CA SER A 124 16.03 8.61 -6.25
C SER A 124 15.88 9.49 -5.02
N CYS A 125 15.09 9.07 -4.02
CA CYS A 125 14.95 9.72 -2.71
C CYS A 125 14.72 8.68 -1.61
N ASP A 126 14.92 9.08 -0.36
CA ASP A 126 14.87 8.20 0.82
C ASP A 126 13.64 8.45 1.69
N VAL A 127 13.07 9.65 1.61
CA VAL A 127 12.06 10.17 2.55
C VAL A 127 10.93 10.86 1.81
N MET A 128 9.69 10.59 2.23
CA MET A 128 8.48 11.26 1.78
C MET A 128 7.67 11.76 2.97
N PHE A 129 7.31 13.04 2.98
CA PHE A 129 6.48 13.65 4.01
C PHE A 129 4.99 13.42 3.80
N ASP A 130 4.20 13.64 4.85
CA ASP A 130 2.73 13.59 4.85
C ASP A 130 2.12 12.30 4.32
N MET A 131 2.80 11.20 4.61
CA MET A 131 2.25 9.88 4.36
C MET A 131 1.25 9.52 5.46
N PRO A 132 0.10 8.92 5.12
CA PRO A 132 -0.78 8.37 6.13
C PRO A 132 -0.01 7.40 7.03
N ALA A 133 -0.14 7.55 8.35
CA ALA A 133 0.45 6.59 9.28
C ALA A 133 -0.09 5.19 8.97
N ASN A 134 0.77 4.20 8.98
CA ASN A 134 0.49 2.82 8.59
C ASN A 134 0.19 2.63 7.08
N TYR A 135 0.75 3.48 6.21
CA TYR A 135 0.65 3.27 4.77
C TYR A 135 1.37 1.98 4.36
N GLU A 136 0.62 0.98 3.87
CA GLU A 136 1.11 -0.39 3.66
C GLU A 136 2.33 -0.54 2.74
N ARG A 137 2.56 0.41 1.83
CA ARG A 137 3.67 0.34 0.86
C ARG A 137 4.99 0.88 1.38
N LEU A 138 4.96 1.62 2.47
CA LEU A 138 6.13 2.27 3.08
C LEU A 138 6.23 1.89 4.56
N LEU A 139 7.43 1.99 5.10
CA LEU A 139 7.64 2.02 6.53
C LEU A 139 7.50 3.47 6.99
N THR A 140 6.58 3.74 7.92
CA THR A 140 6.34 5.09 8.42
C THR A 140 6.97 5.30 9.80
N THR A 141 7.35 6.55 10.10
CA THR A 141 7.66 6.98 11.46
C THR A 141 6.42 6.90 12.35
N SER A 142 6.57 7.16 13.64
CA SER A 142 5.44 7.50 14.49
C SER A 142 4.68 8.70 13.90
N PRO A 143 3.35 8.78 14.06
CA PRO A 143 2.58 9.91 13.53
C PRO A 143 3.10 11.24 14.10
N ILE A 144 3.30 12.22 13.22
CA ILE A 144 3.80 13.53 13.62
C ILE A 144 2.65 14.41 14.09
N TYR A 145 1.58 14.49 13.31
CA TYR A 145 0.40 15.30 13.61
C TYR A 145 -0.83 14.71 12.93
N ARG A 146 -2.01 15.14 13.40
CA ARG A 146 -3.30 14.86 12.76
C ARG A 146 -3.88 16.15 12.22
N THR A 147 -4.38 16.11 11.00
CA THR A 147 -5.09 17.23 10.37
C THR A 147 -6.30 16.74 9.60
N THR A 148 -7.15 17.66 9.15
CA THR A 148 -8.46 17.37 8.59
C THR A 148 -8.78 18.20 7.37
N TYR A 149 -9.82 17.81 6.62
CA TYR A 149 -10.48 18.70 5.66
C TYR A 149 -11.18 19.85 6.38
N VAL A 150 -11.33 20.96 5.68
CA VAL A 150 -12.01 22.15 6.19
C VAL A 150 -12.95 22.73 5.13
N LEU A 151 -13.97 23.44 5.62
CA LEU A 151 -14.78 24.37 4.82
C LEU A 151 -14.19 25.77 5.01
N ALA A 152 -13.65 26.36 3.94
CA ALA A 152 -13.09 27.69 3.96
C ALA A 152 -14.03 28.66 3.23
N TYR A 153 -14.42 29.76 3.87
CA TYR A 153 -15.32 30.77 3.34
C TYR A 153 -14.98 32.17 3.87
N ARG A 154 -15.42 33.22 3.16
CA ARG A 154 -15.10 34.60 3.56
C ARG A 154 -15.81 35.02 4.83
N SER A 155 -15.06 35.64 5.75
CA SER A 155 -15.58 36.14 7.03
C SER A 155 -16.53 37.33 6.89
N ASP A 156 -16.35 38.13 5.81
CA ASP A 156 -17.14 39.36 5.56
C ASP A 156 -18.49 39.11 4.87
N LYS A 157 -18.76 37.88 4.40
CA LYS A 157 -20.03 37.50 3.76
C LYS A 157 -21.14 37.11 4.72
N GLY A 158 -20.89 37.08 6.02
CA GLY A 158 -21.88 36.69 7.03
C GLY A 158 -22.30 35.24 6.99
N LEU A 159 -21.64 34.42 6.17
CA LEU A 159 -21.86 32.99 6.12
C LEU A 159 -21.29 32.36 7.39
N LYS A 160 -22.11 31.58 8.10
CA LYS A 160 -21.71 30.79 9.26
C LYS A 160 -22.11 29.36 9.01
N ILE A 161 -21.14 28.49 8.82
CA ILE A 161 -21.31 27.05 8.59
C ILE A 161 -20.76 26.33 9.82
N GLU A 162 -21.55 25.46 10.41
CA GLU A 162 -21.15 24.74 11.63
C GLU A 162 -20.53 23.36 11.32
N ASN A 163 -21.06 22.66 10.31
CA ASN A 163 -20.63 21.32 9.91
C ASN A 163 -21.11 21.00 8.48
N LEU A 164 -20.87 19.78 8.00
CA LEU A 164 -21.31 19.32 6.68
C LEU A 164 -22.83 19.17 6.50
N ASP A 165 -23.57 19.10 7.61
CA ASP A 165 -25.04 18.97 7.59
C ASP A 165 -25.76 20.33 7.58
N ASP A 166 -25.00 21.44 7.61
CA ASP A 166 -25.56 22.79 7.58
C ASP A 166 -26.37 23.02 6.29
N PRO A 167 -27.67 23.36 6.40
CA PRO A 167 -28.54 23.54 5.22
C PRO A 167 -28.05 24.61 4.25
N LYS A 168 -27.29 25.61 4.72
CA LYS A 168 -26.71 26.67 3.87
C LYS A 168 -25.76 26.12 2.79
N LEU A 169 -25.18 24.96 3.00
CA LEU A 169 -24.34 24.31 2.00
C LEU A 169 -25.11 23.89 0.74
N LYS A 170 -26.44 23.72 0.81
CA LYS A 170 -27.27 23.39 -0.36
C LYS A 170 -27.43 24.56 -1.33
N ASP A 171 -27.32 25.78 -0.81
CA ASP A 171 -27.48 27.01 -1.60
C ASP A 171 -26.14 27.64 -1.96
N ALA A 172 -25.06 27.28 -1.28
CA ALA A 172 -23.70 27.80 -1.52
C ALA A 172 -23.03 27.13 -2.70
N THR A 173 -22.29 27.89 -3.51
CA THR A 173 -21.41 27.33 -4.55
C THR A 173 -20.13 26.78 -3.92
N ILE A 174 -19.94 25.46 -3.98
CA ILE A 174 -18.85 24.77 -3.26
C ILE A 174 -17.80 24.26 -4.23
N GLY A 175 -16.54 24.65 -4.03
CA GLY A 175 -15.40 24.12 -4.75
C GLY A 175 -14.81 22.89 -4.05
N VAL A 176 -14.56 21.80 -4.80
CA VAL A 176 -13.89 20.60 -4.29
C VAL A 176 -12.99 19.99 -5.35
N PHE A 177 -11.95 19.27 -4.93
CA PHE A 177 -11.18 18.45 -5.87
C PHE A 177 -11.94 17.18 -6.25
N GLN A 178 -11.86 16.81 -7.52
CA GLN A 178 -12.57 15.67 -8.10
C GLN A 178 -12.30 14.34 -7.36
N THR A 179 -11.10 14.16 -6.84
CA THR A 179 -10.63 12.93 -6.18
C THR A 179 -10.64 13.02 -4.65
N SER A 180 -11.20 14.07 -4.05
CA SER A 180 -11.19 14.26 -2.60
C SER A 180 -12.29 13.50 -1.88
N GLY A 181 -12.00 12.95 -0.70
CA GLY A 181 -12.98 12.26 0.15
C GLY A 181 -14.14 13.14 0.58
N ILE A 182 -13.91 14.44 0.77
CA ILE A 182 -14.98 15.39 1.16
C ILE A 182 -16.05 15.55 0.07
N ARG A 183 -15.73 15.32 -1.19
CA ARG A 183 -16.69 15.28 -2.27
C ARG A 183 -17.76 14.20 -2.06
N GLU A 184 -17.33 13.02 -1.63
CA GLU A 184 -18.24 11.91 -1.34
C GLU A 184 -19.12 12.23 -0.13
N ALA A 185 -18.56 12.82 0.91
CA ALA A 185 -19.29 13.24 2.11
C ALA A 185 -20.38 14.28 1.79
N LEU A 186 -20.10 15.23 0.89
CA LEU A 186 -21.09 16.21 0.39
C LEU A 186 -22.19 15.51 -0.43
N ALA A 187 -21.80 14.60 -1.32
CA ALA A 187 -22.75 13.88 -2.17
C ALA A 187 -23.74 13.03 -1.37
N LYS A 188 -23.31 12.37 -0.29
CA LYS A 188 -24.17 11.63 0.64
C LYS A 188 -25.26 12.51 1.29
N ARG A 189 -25.00 13.80 1.43
CA ARG A 189 -25.94 14.81 1.96
C ARG A 189 -26.81 15.45 0.88
N GLY A 190 -26.74 14.94 -0.34
CA GLY A 190 -27.47 15.47 -1.50
C GLY A 190 -26.91 16.80 -2.03
N ILE A 191 -25.70 17.18 -1.62
CA ILE A 191 -24.99 18.39 -2.09
C ILE A 191 -24.18 17.99 -3.31
N VAL A 192 -24.76 18.13 -4.50
CA VAL A 192 -24.17 17.69 -5.78
C VAL A 192 -24.24 18.79 -6.85
N ASN A 193 -25.42 19.41 -7.03
CA ASN A 193 -25.68 20.30 -8.15
C ASN A 193 -24.94 21.66 -8.05
N ASN A 194 -24.64 22.09 -6.85
CA ASN A 194 -23.94 23.32 -6.53
C ASN A 194 -22.43 23.12 -6.28
N VAL A 195 -21.93 21.92 -6.52
CA VAL A 195 -20.52 21.56 -6.36
C VAL A 195 -19.76 21.81 -7.68
N LYS A 196 -18.71 22.62 -7.62
CA LYS A 196 -17.76 22.87 -8.71
C LYS A 196 -16.54 21.98 -8.53
N LEU A 197 -16.34 21.07 -9.46
CA LEU A 197 -15.20 20.15 -9.43
C LEU A 197 -13.97 20.81 -10.03
N GLN A 198 -12.88 20.78 -9.29
CA GLN A 198 -11.56 21.13 -9.80
C GLN A 198 -10.71 19.86 -9.98
N VAL A 199 -9.98 19.83 -11.09
CA VAL A 199 -9.04 18.76 -11.40
C VAL A 199 -7.67 19.17 -10.85
N GLN A 200 -7.07 18.33 -10.04
CA GLN A 200 -5.67 18.52 -9.65
C GLN A 200 -4.79 18.16 -10.85
N THR A 201 -3.88 19.06 -11.17
CA THR A 201 -2.91 18.91 -12.26
C THR A 201 -1.50 18.72 -11.69
N HIS A 202 -0.54 18.35 -12.55
CA HIS A 202 0.85 18.05 -12.15
C HIS A 202 1.80 19.22 -12.35
N ASP A 203 1.31 20.36 -12.79
CA ASP A 203 2.07 21.50 -13.29
C ASP A 203 1.93 22.76 -12.41
N GLY A 204 1.59 22.60 -11.14
CA GLY A 204 1.45 23.70 -10.19
C GLY A 204 2.75 24.47 -9.93
N ASP A 205 3.91 23.93 -10.30
CA ASP A 205 5.20 24.63 -10.30
C ASP A 205 5.41 25.50 -11.53
N LEU A 206 4.76 25.17 -12.63
CA LEU A 206 4.81 25.88 -13.91
C LEU A 206 3.65 26.87 -14.07
N VAL A 207 2.48 26.50 -13.57
CA VAL A 207 1.23 27.27 -13.66
C VAL A 207 0.70 27.52 -12.25
N PRO A 208 0.94 28.72 -11.67
CA PRO A 208 0.57 29.02 -10.27
C PRO A 208 -0.93 28.79 -9.97
N GLU A 209 -1.80 28.98 -10.95
CA GLU A 209 -3.25 28.77 -10.83
C GLU A 209 -3.62 27.30 -10.64
N HIS A 210 -2.71 26.39 -10.96
CA HIS A 210 -2.88 24.95 -10.79
C HIS A 210 -2.43 24.45 -9.40
N GLN A 211 -1.89 25.31 -8.56
CA GLN A 211 -1.55 24.91 -7.19
C GLN A 211 -2.81 24.62 -6.37
N PRO A 212 -2.80 23.58 -5.51
CA PRO A 212 -4.00 23.12 -4.80
C PRO A 212 -4.69 24.18 -3.93
N TRP A 213 -3.98 25.18 -3.43
CA TRP A 213 -4.57 26.25 -2.64
C TRP A 213 -5.41 27.25 -3.44
N HIS A 214 -5.26 27.28 -4.78
CA HIS A 214 -5.98 28.21 -5.65
C HIS A 214 -7.51 28.08 -5.60
N ILE A 215 -8.02 26.91 -5.25
CA ILE A 215 -9.47 26.73 -5.02
C ILE A 215 -9.98 27.61 -3.87
N VAL A 216 -9.12 27.90 -2.87
CA VAL A 216 -9.45 28.83 -1.79
C VAL A 216 -9.33 30.28 -2.28
N GLN A 217 -8.42 30.56 -3.24
CA GLN A 217 -8.37 31.88 -3.91
C GLN A 217 -9.66 32.19 -4.66
N ASP A 218 -10.27 31.18 -5.28
CA ASP A 218 -11.58 31.37 -5.95
C ASP A 218 -12.70 31.78 -4.99
N VAL A 219 -12.60 31.43 -3.71
CA VAL A 219 -13.50 31.95 -2.66
C VAL A 219 -13.22 33.42 -2.37
N LEU A 220 -11.96 33.82 -2.27
CA LEU A 220 -11.54 35.20 -2.07
C LEU A 220 -11.97 36.07 -3.25
N ASP A 221 -11.83 35.58 -4.47
CA ASP A 221 -12.26 36.23 -5.71
C ASP A 221 -13.78 36.27 -5.88
N GLY A 222 -14.55 35.60 -5.02
CA GLY A 222 -16.01 35.55 -5.09
C GLY A 222 -16.58 34.66 -6.21
N LYS A 223 -15.78 33.77 -6.79
CA LYS A 223 -16.22 32.76 -7.77
C LYS A 223 -16.89 31.57 -7.11
N LEU A 224 -16.53 31.31 -5.84
CA LEU A 224 -17.07 30.28 -4.96
C LEU A 224 -17.53 30.93 -3.64
N ASP A 225 -18.52 30.34 -3.00
CA ASP A 225 -18.92 30.73 -1.65
C ASP A 225 -18.11 29.99 -0.59
N VAL A 226 -17.79 28.71 -0.87
CA VAL A 226 -17.08 27.79 0.05
C VAL A 226 -16.06 26.97 -0.74
N ALA A 227 -14.89 26.77 -0.18
CA ALA A 227 -13.94 25.75 -0.62
C ALA A 227 -13.88 24.61 0.41
N ALA A 228 -14.18 23.39 -0.03
CA ALA A 228 -14.07 22.19 0.80
C ALA A 228 -12.73 21.50 0.48
N VAL A 229 -11.70 21.74 1.29
CA VAL A 229 -10.31 21.45 0.96
C VAL A 229 -9.54 20.83 2.10
N TRP A 230 -8.36 20.32 1.79
CA TRP A 230 -7.38 19.90 2.78
C TRP A 230 -6.95 21.10 3.66
N GLY A 231 -7.04 20.93 4.98
CA GLY A 231 -6.92 22.01 5.94
C GLY A 231 -5.69 22.90 5.82
N PRO A 232 -4.49 22.37 5.61
CA PRO A 232 -3.28 23.16 5.45
C PRO A 232 -3.34 24.22 4.34
N PHE A 233 -4.07 23.97 3.24
CA PHE A 233 -4.21 24.96 2.16
C PHE A 233 -4.92 26.23 2.61
N ALA A 234 -6.04 26.08 3.32
CA ALA A 234 -6.79 27.22 3.84
C ALA A 234 -6.09 27.86 5.06
N GLY A 235 -5.54 27.04 5.96
CA GLY A 235 -4.82 27.51 7.14
C GLY A 235 -3.65 28.42 6.83
N TRP A 236 -2.89 28.08 5.81
CA TRP A 236 -1.76 28.88 5.33
C TRP A 236 -2.20 30.26 4.82
N LEU A 237 -3.29 30.34 4.07
CA LEU A 237 -3.80 31.63 3.57
C LEU A 237 -4.25 32.53 4.73
N VAL A 238 -4.92 31.98 5.73
CA VAL A 238 -5.30 32.76 6.93
C VAL A 238 -4.09 33.20 7.72
N LYS A 239 -3.16 32.30 8.00
CA LYS A 239 -2.06 32.54 8.94
C LYS A 239 -0.92 33.34 8.34
N MET A 240 -0.49 32.95 7.12
CA MET A 240 0.70 33.51 6.47
C MET A 240 0.37 34.65 5.49
N LYS A 241 -0.82 34.64 4.91
CA LYS A 241 -1.27 35.64 3.95
C LYS A 241 -2.26 36.65 4.55
N HIS A 242 -2.74 36.37 5.78
CA HIS A 242 -3.70 37.23 6.50
C HIS A 242 -5.02 37.43 5.76
N GLU A 243 -5.44 36.42 5.01
CA GLU A 243 -6.68 36.48 4.23
C GLU A 243 -7.92 36.41 5.13
N PRO A 244 -9.04 37.11 4.79
CA PRO A 244 -10.24 37.22 5.62
C PRO A 244 -11.13 35.98 5.47
N LEU A 245 -10.64 34.82 5.83
CA LEU A 245 -11.31 33.53 5.75
C LEU A 245 -11.69 33.01 7.13
N VAL A 246 -12.83 32.34 7.20
CA VAL A 246 -13.18 31.42 8.29
C VAL A 246 -12.83 30.01 7.83
N ILE A 247 -12.23 29.24 8.71
CA ILE A 247 -11.91 27.83 8.51
C ILE A 247 -12.74 27.01 9.47
N GLN A 248 -13.70 26.24 8.95
CA GLN A 248 -14.50 25.30 9.72
C GLN A 248 -13.97 23.89 9.51
N PRO A 249 -13.38 23.25 10.52
CA PRO A 249 -12.91 21.87 10.43
C PRO A 249 -14.04 20.87 10.17
N VAL A 250 -13.71 19.84 9.38
CA VAL A 250 -14.64 18.75 9.02
C VAL A 250 -14.03 17.42 9.49
N ASN A 251 -13.66 17.36 10.73
CA ASN A 251 -13.03 16.21 11.36
C ASN A 251 -14.04 15.09 11.65
N LEU A 252 -14.63 14.54 10.60
CA LEU A 252 -15.59 13.45 10.63
C LEU A 252 -15.00 12.17 10.06
N MET A 253 -15.60 11.07 10.49
CA MET A 253 -15.45 9.80 9.82
C MET A 253 -16.77 9.43 9.13
N GLU A 254 -16.73 9.36 7.82
CA GLU A 254 -17.89 8.99 6.99
C GLU A 254 -17.73 7.55 6.50
N ASP A 255 -18.49 6.61 7.07
CA ASP A 255 -18.64 5.18 6.65
C ASP A 255 -17.38 4.47 6.17
N ARG A 256 -16.42 4.78 5.67
CA ARG A 256 -15.14 4.20 5.18
C ARG A 256 -14.23 5.27 4.59
N VAL A 257 -14.65 6.54 4.56
CA VAL A 257 -13.84 7.63 4.05
C VAL A 257 -13.46 8.53 5.21
N PRO A 258 -12.24 8.40 5.75
CA PRO A 258 -11.78 9.30 6.78
C PRO A 258 -11.60 10.70 6.20
N LEU A 259 -12.04 11.73 6.93
CA LEU A 259 -11.80 13.13 6.60
C LEU A 259 -10.75 13.78 7.51
N GLU A 260 -10.19 13.02 8.43
CA GLU A 260 -9.02 13.37 9.23
C GLU A 260 -7.93 12.29 9.09
N PHE A 261 -6.66 12.67 9.12
CA PHE A 261 -5.55 11.75 8.87
C PHE A 261 -4.39 11.99 9.82
N ASP A 262 -3.84 10.89 10.34
CA ASP A 262 -2.55 10.89 11.02
C ASP A 262 -1.44 10.86 9.97
N LEU A 263 -0.57 11.83 10.02
CA LEU A 263 0.49 12.02 9.05
C LEU A 263 1.86 11.74 9.65
N ALA A 264 2.68 11.06 8.88
CA ALA A 264 3.99 10.57 9.24
C ALA A 264 4.99 10.79 8.10
N ILE A 265 6.23 10.43 8.32
CA ILE A 265 7.26 10.36 7.28
C ILE A 265 7.38 8.91 6.80
N GLY A 266 7.30 8.71 5.50
CA GLY A 266 7.51 7.41 4.85
C GLY A 266 8.95 7.23 4.41
N VAL A 267 9.48 6.02 4.63
CA VAL A 267 10.77 5.53 4.10
C VAL A 267 10.56 4.17 3.45
N ARG A 268 11.55 3.64 2.73
CA ARG A 268 11.48 2.26 2.21
C ARG A 268 11.32 1.27 3.35
N LYS A 269 10.62 0.18 3.13
CA LYS A 269 10.42 -0.87 4.14
C LYS A 269 11.72 -1.52 4.62
N THR A 270 12.76 -1.45 3.81
CA THR A 270 14.12 -1.94 4.14
C THR A 270 14.97 -0.90 4.88
N ASP A 271 14.59 0.40 4.87
CA ASP A 271 15.38 1.48 5.47
C ASP A 271 15.06 1.69 6.96
N VAL A 272 15.00 0.59 7.70
CA VAL A 272 14.62 0.56 9.13
C VAL A 272 15.52 1.43 10.00
N LEU A 273 16.81 1.48 9.69
CA LEU A 273 17.76 2.33 10.41
C LEU A 273 17.39 3.83 10.27
N LEU A 274 17.10 4.26 9.04
CA LEU A 274 16.71 5.65 8.75
C LEU A 274 15.38 5.99 9.44
N LYS A 275 14.40 5.08 9.41
CA LYS A 275 13.14 5.25 10.14
C LYS A 275 13.36 5.58 11.61
N TYR A 276 14.18 4.79 12.30
CA TYR A 276 14.44 5.04 13.71
C TYR A 276 15.28 6.30 13.97
N MET A 277 16.20 6.66 13.07
CA MET A 277 16.92 7.92 13.17
C MET A 277 15.96 9.11 13.03
N LEU A 278 14.99 9.04 12.12
CA LEU A 278 13.95 10.05 11.95
C LEU A 278 13.05 10.13 13.19
N ASP A 279 12.63 8.99 13.78
CA ASP A 279 11.86 9.00 15.04
C ASP A 279 12.61 9.75 16.15
N PHE A 280 13.91 9.49 16.33
CA PHE A 280 14.72 10.19 17.33
C PHE A 280 14.86 11.70 17.01
N ALA A 281 15.00 12.05 15.74
CA ALA A 281 15.07 13.46 15.33
C ALA A 281 13.74 14.18 15.55
N LEU A 282 12.62 13.51 15.27
CA LEU A 282 11.27 14.01 15.52
C LEU A 282 11.05 14.28 17.02
N ASP A 283 11.41 13.32 17.88
CA ASP A 283 11.28 13.47 19.34
C ASP A 283 12.12 14.64 19.86
N ASP A 284 13.37 14.77 19.39
CA ASP A 284 14.30 15.83 19.81
C ASP A 284 13.86 17.22 19.33
N LYS A 285 13.23 17.29 18.16
CA LYS A 285 12.83 18.54 17.49
C LYS A 285 11.32 18.83 17.57
N LYS A 286 10.62 18.18 18.49
CA LYS A 286 9.17 18.30 18.66
C LYS A 286 8.69 19.76 18.72
N ASP A 287 9.35 20.60 19.53
CA ASP A 287 8.92 21.98 19.74
C ASP A 287 9.11 22.83 18.48
N GLU A 288 10.22 22.62 17.76
CA GLU A 288 10.48 23.31 16.49
C GLU A 288 9.46 22.89 15.41
N ILE A 289 9.15 21.59 15.32
CA ILE A 289 8.14 21.06 14.40
C ILE A 289 6.76 21.59 14.74
N THR A 290 6.40 21.62 16.03
CA THR A 290 5.12 22.18 16.50
C THR A 290 5.02 23.66 16.09
N LYS A 291 6.09 24.41 16.27
CA LYS A 291 6.13 25.82 15.86
C LYS A 291 5.93 25.98 14.35
N ILE A 292 6.61 25.16 13.53
CA ILE A 292 6.48 25.21 12.06
C ILE A 292 5.01 24.97 11.66
N LEU A 293 4.37 23.92 12.17
CA LEU A 293 2.98 23.61 11.82
C LEU A 293 2.02 24.73 12.21
N ASN A 294 2.22 25.33 13.39
CA ASN A 294 1.42 26.45 13.88
C ASN A 294 1.67 27.75 13.06
N ASP A 295 2.92 28.04 12.70
CA ASP A 295 3.28 29.22 11.91
C ASP A 295 2.62 29.15 10.50
N TYR A 296 2.48 27.95 9.94
CA TYR A 296 1.79 27.74 8.67
C TYR A 296 0.25 27.56 8.82
N GLY A 297 -0.27 27.64 10.04
CA GLY A 297 -1.71 27.55 10.28
C GLY A 297 -2.31 26.19 9.98
N VAL A 298 -1.55 25.10 10.09
CA VAL A 298 -2.04 23.74 9.90
C VAL A 298 -3.14 23.47 10.95
N PRO A 299 -4.38 23.13 10.56
CA PRO A 299 -5.42 22.75 11.51
C PRO A 299 -5.07 21.44 12.19
N LEU A 300 -4.66 21.51 13.45
CA LEU A 300 -4.23 20.35 14.23
C LEU A 300 -5.38 19.77 15.03
N VAL A 301 -5.67 18.50 14.82
CA VAL A 301 -6.71 17.72 15.50
C VAL A 301 -6.08 16.92 16.65
N GLN A 302 -6.83 16.74 17.73
CA GLN A 302 -6.42 15.93 18.88
C GLN A 302 -6.02 14.52 18.43
N CYS A 303 -4.84 14.08 18.86
CA CYS A 303 -4.28 12.78 18.48
C CYS A 303 -3.35 12.29 19.59
N SER A 304 -3.81 11.39 20.45
CA SER A 304 -3.04 10.91 21.62
C SER A 304 -1.72 10.21 21.25
N ARG A 305 -1.59 9.70 20.04
CA ARG A 305 -0.40 8.99 19.54
C ARG A 305 0.50 9.84 18.64
N CYS A 306 0.08 11.09 18.32
CA CYS A 306 0.89 11.98 17.48
C CYS A 306 1.93 12.73 18.32
N LEU A 307 3.06 13.03 17.70
CA LEU A 307 4.12 13.84 18.31
C LEU A 307 3.61 15.22 18.69
N VAL A 308 2.90 15.88 17.77
CA VAL A 308 2.30 17.21 17.95
C VAL A 308 0.82 17.04 18.25
N GLN A 309 0.38 17.60 19.37
CA GLN A 309 -1.02 17.57 19.78
C GLN A 309 -1.77 18.76 19.18
N GLY A 310 -3.00 18.54 18.74
CA GLY A 310 -3.89 19.58 18.25
C GLY A 310 -4.93 20.01 19.27
N ASP A 311 -5.52 21.19 19.04
CA ASP A 311 -6.59 21.76 19.87
C ASP A 311 -7.99 21.43 19.34
N LEU A 312 -8.10 21.07 18.05
CA LEU A 312 -9.38 20.73 17.43
C LEU A 312 -9.85 19.36 17.92
N PRO A 313 -11.11 19.20 18.34
CA PRO A 313 -11.63 17.91 18.79
C PRO A 313 -11.65 16.91 17.64
N SER A 314 -11.29 15.66 17.89
CA SER A 314 -11.51 14.55 16.97
C SER A 314 -12.95 14.05 17.12
N HIS A 315 -13.68 13.89 16.01
CA HIS A 315 -15.05 13.40 16.00
C HIS A 315 -15.08 11.95 15.53
N GLY A 316 -14.72 11.02 16.42
CA GLY A 316 -14.88 9.60 16.18
C GLY A 316 -14.02 9.08 15.04
N SER A 317 -12.70 9.21 15.17
CA SER A 317 -11.81 8.50 14.28
C SER A 317 -12.03 7.00 14.47
N TYR A 318 -11.97 6.26 13.36
CA TYR A 318 -11.96 4.79 13.32
C TYR A 318 -11.00 4.16 14.34
N LEU A 319 -10.09 4.95 14.87
CA LEU A 319 -9.09 4.57 15.86
C LEU A 319 -9.53 4.85 17.30
N GLU A 320 -10.62 5.59 17.56
CA GLU A 320 -11.14 5.77 18.92
C GLU A 320 -11.82 4.51 19.45
N VAL A 321 -12.39 3.68 18.59
CA VAL A 321 -12.89 2.34 19.01
C VAL A 321 -11.71 1.49 19.46
N ALA A 322 -10.54 1.61 18.81
CA ALA A 322 -9.29 1.02 19.29
C ALA A 322 -8.67 1.76 20.48
N GLN A 323 -8.99 3.04 20.72
CA GLN A 323 -8.48 3.84 21.85
C GLN A 323 -9.16 3.53 23.19
N THR A 324 -10.37 2.97 23.22
CA THR A 324 -10.93 2.44 24.46
C THR A 324 -10.11 1.29 25.01
N ASP A 325 -9.55 0.46 24.12
CA ASP A 325 -8.58 -0.57 24.51
C ASP A 325 -7.17 0.01 24.79
N PHE A 326 -6.81 1.12 24.13
CA PHE A 326 -5.54 1.83 24.36
C PHE A 326 -5.48 2.63 25.68
N LYS A 327 -6.60 3.12 26.20
CA LYS A 327 -6.65 3.76 27.53
C LYS A 327 -6.23 2.81 28.65
N ALA A 328 -6.40 1.50 28.43
CA ALA A 328 -5.91 0.48 29.37
C ALA A 328 -4.39 0.24 29.26
N ARG A 329 -3.70 0.83 28.25
CA ARG A 329 -2.29 0.55 27.95
C ARG A 329 -1.52 1.78 27.47
N PRO A 330 -1.31 2.78 28.34
CA PRO A 330 -0.60 4.01 27.96
C PRO A 330 0.86 3.80 27.53
N ASP A 331 1.37 2.60 27.67
CA ASP A 331 2.75 2.21 27.42
C ASP A 331 2.98 1.48 26.08
N LEU A 332 1.91 1.20 25.30
CA LEU A 332 2.01 0.68 23.91
C LEU A 332 2.07 1.80 22.86
N ALA A 333 2.60 2.94 23.20
CA ALA A 333 2.76 4.08 22.28
C ALA A 333 3.69 3.81 21.08
N SER A 334 4.35 2.63 21.05
CA SER A 334 5.20 2.22 19.91
C SER A 334 4.99 0.74 19.60
N PRO A 335 4.66 0.38 18.33
CA PRO A 335 4.60 -1.03 17.90
C PRO A 335 5.88 -1.81 18.13
N ASP A 336 6.98 -1.10 18.39
CA ASP A 336 8.33 -1.64 18.50
C ASP A 336 8.75 -1.91 19.96
N GLN A 337 7.87 -1.68 20.95
CA GLN A 337 8.20 -1.96 22.34
C GLN A 337 8.11 -3.47 22.61
N VAL A 338 9.20 -4.02 23.11
CA VAL A 338 9.20 -5.40 23.62
C VAL A 338 8.29 -5.45 24.85
N VAL A 339 7.22 -6.21 24.73
CA VAL A 339 6.32 -6.51 25.83
C VAL A 339 6.93 -7.64 26.63
N THR A 340 7.40 -7.35 27.86
CA THR A 340 7.94 -8.41 28.72
C THR A 340 6.83 -9.34 29.20
N LYS A 341 7.21 -10.57 29.55
CA LYS A 341 6.28 -11.59 30.04
C LYS A 341 5.52 -11.11 31.28
N GLU A 342 6.22 -10.46 32.23
CA GLU A 342 5.66 -9.94 33.48
C GLU A 342 4.60 -8.86 33.19
N LYS A 343 4.87 -8.00 32.21
CA LYS A 343 3.96 -6.97 31.78
C LYS A 343 2.70 -7.56 31.14
N LEU A 344 2.86 -8.54 30.29
CA LEU A 344 1.76 -9.27 29.66
C LEU A 344 0.90 -10.01 30.68
N GLU A 345 1.53 -10.65 31.68
CA GLU A 345 0.78 -11.27 32.79
C GLU A 345 -0.02 -10.26 33.60
N SER A 346 0.54 -9.07 33.83
CA SER A 346 -0.19 -8.02 34.55
C SER A 346 -1.41 -7.51 33.75
N TRP A 347 -1.31 -7.42 32.42
CA TRP A 347 -2.41 -7.02 31.56
C TRP A 347 -3.54 -8.07 31.53
N LEU A 348 -3.18 -9.33 31.39
CA LEU A 348 -4.14 -10.44 31.43
C LEU A 348 -4.84 -10.53 32.79
N ALA A 349 -4.10 -10.30 33.89
CA ALA A 349 -4.68 -10.23 35.23
C ALA A 349 -5.61 -9.02 35.42
N ALA A 350 -5.38 -7.94 34.70
CA ALA A 350 -6.23 -6.74 34.65
C ALA A 350 -7.44 -6.90 33.71
N GLY A 351 -7.64 -8.05 33.06
CA GLY A 351 -8.77 -8.34 32.19
C GLY A 351 -8.55 -8.03 30.70
N ALA A 352 -7.30 -7.94 30.25
CA ALA A 352 -7.00 -7.84 28.82
C ALA A 352 -7.46 -9.10 28.07
N ASP A 353 -8.04 -8.90 26.88
CA ASP A 353 -8.46 -10.01 26.03
C ASP A 353 -7.25 -10.76 25.47
N VAL A 354 -7.13 -12.04 25.82
CA VAL A 354 -6.02 -12.90 25.42
C VAL A 354 -5.95 -13.10 23.90
N ASN A 355 -7.08 -13.12 23.20
CA ASN A 355 -7.13 -13.30 21.75
C ASN A 355 -6.72 -12.01 21.01
N GLN A 356 -7.13 -10.85 21.54
CA GLN A 356 -6.66 -9.57 21.03
C GLN A 356 -5.15 -9.42 21.24
N GLU A 357 -4.61 -9.90 22.38
CA GLU A 357 -3.16 -9.90 22.60
C GLU A 357 -2.42 -10.84 21.65
N LEU A 358 -3.03 -11.98 21.29
CA LEU A 358 -2.48 -12.89 20.28
C LEU A 358 -2.39 -12.19 18.91
N SER A 359 -3.45 -11.49 18.50
CA SER A 359 -3.44 -10.70 17.25
C SER A 359 -2.36 -9.61 17.27
N ASN A 360 -2.20 -8.91 18.40
CA ASN A 360 -1.15 -7.91 18.60
C ASN A 360 0.25 -8.53 18.51
N ALA A 361 0.45 -9.74 19.08
CA ALA A 361 1.73 -10.45 19.05
C ALA A 361 2.09 -10.91 17.63
N VAL A 362 1.10 -11.35 16.84
CA VAL A 362 1.30 -11.73 15.43
C VAL A 362 1.67 -10.50 14.59
N ASN A 363 0.97 -9.37 14.80
CA ASN A 363 1.29 -8.10 14.14
C ASN A 363 2.71 -7.61 14.49
N ALA A 364 3.18 -7.90 15.70
CA ALA A 364 4.52 -7.54 16.15
C ALA A 364 5.61 -8.55 15.72
N ASN A 365 5.25 -9.64 15.05
CA ASN A 365 6.14 -10.75 14.71
C ASN A 365 6.87 -11.33 15.95
N ASP A 366 6.16 -11.48 17.08
CA ASP A 366 6.71 -11.88 18.38
C ASP A 366 6.34 -13.34 18.70
N ALA A 367 7.17 -14.27 18.24
CA ALA A 367 6.93 -15.71 18.39
C ALA A 367 6.87 -16.16 19.87
N ASP A 368 7.64 -15.54 20.76
CA ASP A 368 7.67 -15.93 22.17
C ASP A 368 6.42 -15.44 22.90
N ARG A 369 5.94 -14.25 22.57
CA ARG A 369 4.66 -13.73 23.05
C ARG A 369 3.49 -14.57 22.54
N ILE A 370 3.50 -14.98 21.26
CA ILE A 370 2.50 -15.89 20.67
C ILE A 370 2.43 -17.19 21.45
N LYS A 371 3.57 -17.86 21.66
CA LYS A 371 3.65 -19.12 22.43
C LYS A 371 3.11 -18.95 23.85
N PHE A 372 3.48 -17.85 24.50
CA PHE A 372 3.02 -17.55 25.84
C PHE A 372 1.49 -17.38 25.90
N LEU A 373 0.92 -16.60 24.98
CA LEU A 373 -0.53 -16.34 24.93
C LEU A 373 -1.34 -17.59 24.59
N ILE A 374 -0.86 -18.43 23.67
CA ILE A 374 -1.46 -19.74 23.39
C ILE A 374 -1.44 -20.60 24.66
N GLY A 375 -0.32 -20.59 25.41
CA GLY A 375 -0.21 -21.27 26.71
C GLY A 375 -1.15 -20.72 27.79
N LYS A 376 -1.62 -19.48 27.65
CA LYS A 376 -2.65 -18.84 28.51
C LYS A 376 -4.09 -19.05 28.00
N GLY A 377 -4.28 -19.84 26.94
CA GLY A 377 -5.58 -20.20 26.42
C GLY A 377 -6.09 -19.30 25.28
N ALA A 378 -5.22 -18.54 24.62
CA ALA A 378 -5.60 -17.82 23.42
C ALA A 378 -6.03 -18.81 22.32
N ASP A 379 -7.15 -18.51 21.66
CA ASP A 379 -7.64 -19.26 20.52
C ASP A 379 -6.91 -18.81 19.25
N VAL A 380 -6.11 -19.69 18.66
CA VAL A 380 -5.35 -19.43 17.44
C VAL A 380 -6.23 -19.20 16.21
N ASN A 381 -7.52 -19.53 16.28
CA ASN A 381 -8.51 -19.34 15.22
C ASN A 381 -9.48 -18.19 15.51
N ALA A 382 -9.34 -17.49 16.62
CA ALA A 382 -10.19 -16.36 16.95
C ALA A 382 -10.07 -15.27 15.87
N LEU A 383 -11.22 -14.76 15.44
CA LEU A 383 -11.27 -13.64 14.50
C LEU A 383 -11.12 -12.32 15.29
N ASP A 384 -10.29 -11.44 14.81
CA ASP A 384 -10.13 -10.08 15.33
C ASP A 384 -11.30 -9.17 14.91
N SER A 385 -11.26 -7.91 15.27
CA SER A 385 -12.27 -6.90 14.90
C SER A 385 -12.38 -6.65 13.38
N GLN A 386 -11.40 -7.08 12.60
CA GLN A 386 -11.41 -7.04 11.14
C GLN A 386 -11.92 -8.34 10.51
N GLY A 387 -12.26 -9.32 11.34
CA GLY A 387 -12.68 -10.65 10.91
C GLY A 387 -11.53 -11.51 10.38
N SER A 388 -10.29 -11.22 10.77
CA SER A 388 -9.09 -11.96 10.39
C SER A 388 -8.55 -12.77 11.57
N ALA A 389 -8.24 -14.04 11.37
CA ALA A 389 -7.51 -14.84 12.36
C ALA A 389 -6.00 -14.57 12.30
N PRO A 390 -5.24 -14.93 13.35
CA PRO A 390 -3.78 -14.81 13.40
C PRO A 390 -3.05 -15.30 12.15
N ILE A 391 -3.47 -16.45 11.59
CA ILE A 391 -2.85 -17.04 10.40
C ILE A 391 -3.05 -16.21 9.13
N HIS A 392 -4.20 -15.51 8.96
CA HIS A 392 -4.41 -14.58 7.84
C HIS A 392 -3.45 -13.41 7.93
N THR A 393 -3.28 -12.86 9.13
CA THR A 393 -2.34 -11.76 9.38
C THR A 393 -0.90 -12.17 9.15
N ALA A 394 -0.48 -13.34 9.63
CA ALA A 394 0.86 -13.85 9.39
C ALA A 394 1.13 -14.06 7.88
N ALA A 395 0.16 -14.59 7.14
CA ALA A 395 0.27 -14.78 5.69
C ALA A 395 0.34 -13.44 4.92
N ARG A 396 -0.49 -12.46 5.30
CA ARG A 396 -0.49 -11.11 4.72
C ARG A 396 0.82 -10.36 4.99
N GLN A 397 1.46 -10.60 6.14
CA GLN A 397 2.70 -9.93 6.53
C GLN A 397 3.96 -10.72 6.14
N ARG A 398 3.82 -11.86 5.43
CA ARG A 398 4.95 -12.71 4.96
C ARG A 398 5.77 -13.33 6.10
N HIS A 399 5.13 -13.65 7.23
CA HIS A 399 5.79 -14.23 8.40
C HIS A 399 5.74 -15.76 8.35
N ASP A 400 6.58 -16.38 7.51
CA ASP A 400 6.57 -17.84 7.27
C ASP A 400 6.73 -18.67 8.54
N GLU A 401 7.65 -18.25 9.42
CA GLU A 401 7.90 -18.95 10.68
C GLU A 401 6.71 -18.82 11.64
N LEU A 402 5.97 -17.70 11.59
CA LEU A 402 4.73 -17.57 12.37
C LEU A 402 3.61 -18.43 11.79
N ILE A 403 3.49 -18.54 10.47
CA ILE A 403 2.53 -19.45 9.83
C ILE A 403 2.80 -20.88 10.34
N LYS A 404 4.04 -21.35 10.29
CA LYS A 404 4.43 -22.67 10.82
C LYS A 404 4.10 -22.82 12.30
N LEU A 405 4.42 -21.80 13.10
CA LEU A 405 4.15 -21.79 14.53
C LEU A 405 2.64 -21.89 14.83
N LEU A 406 1.81 -21.12 14.12
CA LEU A 406 0.36 -21.13 14.30
C LEU A 406 -0.24 -22.48 13.87
N ILE A 407 0.19 -23.04 12.73
CA ILE A 407 -0.25 -24.37 12.28
C ILE A 407 0.15 -25.45 13.29
N ALA A 408 1.38 -25.41 13.82
CA ALA A 408 1.82 -26.33 14.87
C ALA A 408 0.97 -26.24 16.14
N ASN A 409 0.30 -25.10 16.37
CA ASN A 409 -0.64 -24.89 17.45
C ASN A 409 -2.11 -24.99 17.01
N LYS A 410 -2.38 -25.70 15.92
CA LYS A 410 -3.71 -26.04 15.40
C LYS A 410 -4.50 -24.88 14.78
N ALA A 411 -3.81 -23.89 14.22
CA ALA A 411 -4.47 -22.93 13.34
C ALA A 411 -5.05 -23.65 12.13
N ASP A 412 -6.29 -23.35 11.78
CA ASP A 412 -6.93 -23.88 10.57
C ASP A 412 -6.34 -23.18 9.34
N VAL A 413 -5.56 -23.93 8.56
CA VAL A 413 -4.91 -23.45 7.34
C VAL A 413 -5.91 -23.03 6.25
N ASN A 414 -7.15 -23.48 6.35
CA ASN A 414 -8.23 -23.21 5.40
C ASN A 414 -9.34 -22.30 5.95
N LEU A 415 -9.12 -21.70 7.12
CA LEU A 415 -10.04 -20.73 7.70
C LEU A 415 -10.28 -19.59 6.71
N VAL A 416 -11.51 -19.09 6.64
CA VAL A 416 -11.84 -17.90 5.84
C VAL A 416 -12.08 -16.70 6.72
N ASP A 417 -11.59 -15.55 6.31
CA ASP A 417 -11.90 -14.28 6.94
C ASP A 417 -13.26 -13.72 6.50
N ASN A 418 -13.66 -12.57 7.02
CA ASN A 418 -14.93 -11.93 6.67
C ASN A 418 -15.04 -11.52 5.20
N ASN A 419 -13.95 -11.50 4.45
CA ASN A 419 -13.92 -11.22 3.01
C ASN A 419 -13.95 -12.50 2.16
N GLY A 420 -14.07 -13.67 2.80
CA GLY A 420 -14.00 -14.97 2.13
C GLY A 420 -12.58 -15.36 1.69
N MET A 421 -11.55 -14.69 2.24
CA MET A 421 -10.15 -14.96 1.90
C MET A 421 -9.57 -16.03 2.82
N THR A 422 -8.84 -16.99 2.24
CA THR A 422 -8.03 -17.96 2.99
C THR A 422 -6.63 -17.40 3.26
N PRO A 423 -5.85 -17.99 4.22
CA PRO A 423 -4.45 -17.63 4.39
C PRO A 423 -3.62 -17.77 3.10
N LEU A 424 -3.90 -18.77 2.28
CA LEU A 424 -3.27 -18.98 0.98
C LEU A 424 -3.53 -17.80 0.03
N LEU A 425 -4.78 -17.34 -0.06
CA LEU A 425 -5.15 -16.16 -0.86
C LEU A 425 -4.42 -14.90 -0.36
N HIS A 426 -4.30 -14.70 0.96
CA HIS A 426 -3.53 -13.58 1.51
C HIS A 426 -2.03 -13.64 1.16
N ALA A 427 -1.39 -14.81 1.28
CA ALA A 427 0.02 -14.99 0.90
C ALA A 427 0.25 -14.73 -0.59
N MET A 428 -0.67 -15.24 -1.42
CA MET A 428 -0.66 -15.08 -2.87
C MET A 428 -0.81 -13.60 -3.29
N MET A 429 -1.74 -12.85 -2.68
CA MET A 429 -1.92 -11.42 -2.97
C MET A 429 -0.66 -10.58 -2.68
N ARG A 430 0.23 -11.10 -1.82
CA ARG A 430 1.55 -10.51 -1.54
C ARG A 430 2.66 -11.01 -2.48
N ASP A 431 2.35 -11.92 -3.40
CA ASP A 431 3.30 -12.61 -4.29
C ASP A 431 4.48 -13.23 -3.52
N HIS A 432 4.20 -13.74 -2.31
CA HIS A 432 5.22 -14.26 -1.40
C HIS A 432 5.30 -15.78 -1.44
N VAL A 433 6.11 -16.29 -2.34
CA VAL A 433 6.28 -17.74 -2.61
C VAL A 433 6.63 -18.57 -1.36
N PRO A 434 7.49 -18.12 -0.42
CA PRO A 434 7.75 -18.90 0.79
C PRO A 434 6.49 -19.17 1.61
N SER A 435 5.65 -18.15 1.88
CA SER A 435 4.37 -18.35 2.61
C SER A 435 3.40 -19.24 1.83
N VAL A 436 3.31 -19.08 0.51
CA VAL A 436 2.49 -19.95 -0.36
C VAL A 436 2.92 -21.40 -0.21
N LYS A 437 4.22 -21.71 -0.30
CA LYS A 437 4.75 -23.06 -0.12
C LYS A 437 4.47 -23.64 1.26
N VAL A 438 4.72 -22.86 2.31
CA VAL A 438 4.47 -23.31 3.70
C VAL A 438 2.99 -23.68 3.87
N LEU A 439 2.07 -22.88 3.36
CA LEU A 439 0.63 -23.15 3.46
C LEU A 439 0.23 -24.40 2.68
N LEU A 440 0.71 -24.56 1.44
CA LEU A 440 0.44 -25.72 0.60
C LEU A 440 0.99 -27.02 1.21
N GLU A 441 2.22 -27.00 1.72
CA GLU A 441 2.86 -28.12 2.42
C GLU A 441 2.07 -28.57 3.67
N ASN A 442 1.30 -27.66 4.27
CA ASN A 442 0.47 -27.92 5.44
C ASN A 442 -1.02 -28.07 5.12
N GLY A 443 -1.37 -28.36 3.86
CA GLY A 443 -2.71 -28.76 3.45
C GLY A 443 -3.68 -27.59 3.15
N ALA A 444 -3.15 -26.43 2.76
CA ALA A 444 -3.99 -25.36 2.24
C ALA A 444 -4.71 -25.83 0.96
N ASP A 445 -6.01 -25.60 0.90
CA ASP A 445 -6.84 -25.94 -0.25
C ASP A 445 -6.60 -24.93 -1.39
N MET A 446 -5.82 -25.36 -2.39
CA MET A 446 -5.48 -24.55 -3.56
C MET A 446 -6.63 -24.35 -4.54
N GLU A 447 -7.78 -25.03 -4.30
CA GLU A 447 -8.97 -24.94 -5.15
C GLU A 447 -10.11 -24.16 -4.47
N LYS A 448 -9.93 -23.71 -3.22
CA LYS A 448 -10.95 -22.95 -2.48
C LYS A 448 -11.07 -21.53 -3.02
N ALA A 449 -12.19 -21.25 -3.69
CA ALA A 449 -12.46 -19.95 -4.29
C ALA A 449 -12.75 -18.87 -3.23
N ASN A 450 -12.43 -17.61 -3.56
CA ASN A 450 -12.86 -16.43 -2.81
C ASN A 450 -14.36 -16.14 -3.01
N SER A 451 -14.86 -15.09 -2.37
CA SER A 451 -16.27 -14.66 -2.47
C SER A 451 -16.73 -14.28 -3.89
N GLU A 452 -15.81 -13.97 -4.79
CA GLU A 452 -16.07 -13.63 -6.20
C GLU A 452 -16.03 -14.85 -7.13
N GLY A 453 -15.74 -16.04 -6.60
CA GLY A 453 -15.64 -17.27 -7.36
C GLY A 453 -14.28 -17.48 -8.06
N TYR A 454 -13.25 -16.73 -7.67
CA TYR A 454 -11.90 -16.95 -8.18
C TYR A 454 -11.13 -17.93 -7.29
N ARG A 455 -10.66 -19.02 -7.88
CA ARG A 455 -9.73 -19.94 -7.24
C ARG A 455 -8.34 -19.33 -7.15
N PRO A 456 -7.46 -19.77 -6.23
CA PRO A 456 -6.15 -19.16 -6.02
C PRO A 456 -5.34 -18.95 -7.29
N LEU A 457 -5.24 -19.94 -8.18
CA LEU A 457 -4.49 -19.79 -9.44
C LEU A 457 -5.08 -18.70 -10.34
N ALA A 458 -6.39 -18.69 -10.54
CA ALA A 458 -7.05 -17.68 -11.36
C ALA A 458 -6.94 -16.28 -10.75
N ALA A 459 -7.06 -16.17 -9.43
CA ALA A 459 -6.89 -14.91 -8.69
C ALA A 459 -5.44 -14.41 -8.79
N ALA A 460 -4.43 -15.31 -8.66
CA ALA A 460 -3.03 -14.95 -8.83
C ALA A 460 -2.74 -14.37 -10.23
N VAL A 461 -3.29 -15.02 -11.26
CA VAL A 461 -3.13 -14.57 -12.65
C VAL A 461 -3.84 -13.24 -12.87
N ALA A 462 -5.07 -13.06 -12.37
CA ALA A 462 -5.83 -11.82 -12.52
C ALA A 462 -5.13 -10.61 -11.86
N GLU A 463 -4.48 -10.84 -10.72
CA GLU A 463 -3.79 -9.80 -9.93
C GLU A 463 -2.29 -9.64 -10.29
N ASN A 464 -1.83 -10.25 -11.37
CA ASN A 464 -0.42 -10.21 -11.82
C ASN A 464 0.58 -10.74 -10.76
N LYS A 465 0.18 -11.73 -9.94
CA LYS A 465 1.01 -12.39 -8.93
C LYS A 465 1.68 -13.62 -9.56
N PHE A 466 2.61 -13.38 -10.47
CA PHE A 466 3.11 -14.42 -11.36
C PHE A 466 3.99 -15.44 -10.64
N GLU A 467 4.77 -15.05 -9.64
CA GLU A 467 5.58 -15.98 -8.86
C GLU A 467 4.69 -16.91 -8.01
N ALA A 468 3.61 -16.36 -7.42
CA ALA A 468 2.63 -17.17 -6.71
C ALA A 468 1.85 -18.08 -7.66
N ALA A 469 1.46 -17.60 -8.85
CA ALA A 469 0.79 -18.43 -9.87
C ALA A 469 1.67 -19.61 -10.29
N LYS A 470 2.97 -19.36 -10.52
CA LYS A 470 3.93 -20.42 -10.84
C LYS A 470 4.05 -21.43 -9.70
N ALA A 471 4.16 -20.96 -8.45
CA ALA A 471 4.23 -21.85 -7.30
C ALA A 471 2.97 -22.71 -7.14
N LEU A 472 1.79 -22.19 -7.47
CA LEU A 472 0.53 -22.96 -7.47
C LEU A 472 0.52 -24.01 -8.60
N LEU A 473 0.98 -23.67 -9.81
CA LEU A 473 1.11 -24.62 -10.91
C LEU A 473 2.08 -25.75 -10.57
N ASP A 474 3.26 -25.39 -10.03
CA ASP A 474 4.26 -26.37 -9.59
C ASP A 474 3.72 -27.30 -8.47
N ALA A 475 2.79 -26.81 -7.66
CA ALA A 475 2.10 -27.59 -6.63
C ALA A 475 0.91 -28.40 -7.17
N GLY A 476 0.56 -28.26 -8.45
CA GLY A 476 -0.50 -29.07 -9.10
C GLY A 476 -1.89 -28.42 -9.09
N ALA A 477 -2.00 -27.10 -8.97
CA ALA A 477 -3.29 -26.41 -9.11
C ALA A 477 -3.94 -26.67 -10.48
N ASP A 478 -5.27 -26.78 -10.51
CA ASP A 478 -6.01 -27.07 -11.75
C ASP A 478 -5.97 -25.90 -12.74
N ALA A 479 -5.09 -26.02 -13.74
CA ALA A 479 -4.92 -25.04 -14.81
C ALA A 479 -6.15 -24.87 -15.73
N LYS A 480 -7.13 -25.78 -15.66
CA LYS A 480 -8.36 -25.77 -16.48
C LYS A 480 -9.54 -25.13 -15.76
N ALA A 481 -9.46 -24.98 -14.44
CA ALA A 481 -10.59 -24.59 -13.63
C ALA A 481 -11.13 -23.21 -14.03
N PRO A 482 -12.42 -23.10 -14.40
CA PRO A 482 -13.05 -21.82 -14.69
C PRO A 482 -13.19 -20.98 -13.41
N ALA A 483 -13.12 -19.67 -13.54
CA ALA A 483 -13.22 -18.71 -12.44
C ALA A 483 -14.17 -17.56 -12.77
N GLY A 484 -14.72 -16.98 -11.72
CA GLY A 484 -15.59 -15.82 -11.80
C GLY A 484 -16.94 -16.08 -12.49
N PRO A 485 -17.76 -15.04 -12.60
CA PRO A 485 -19.13 -15.15 -13.13
C PRO A 485 -19.18 -15.56 -14.61
N ASP A 486 -18.15 -15.19 -15.40
CA ASP A 486 -18.09 -15.43 -16.84
C ASP A 486 -17.48 -16.80 -17.19
N GLY A 487 -16.97 -17.54 -16.21
CA GLY A 487 -16.35 -18.84 -16.39
C GLY A 487 -15.06 -18.77 -17.21
N LEU A 488 -14.24 -17.77 -16.96
CA LEU A 488 -12.94 -17.60 -17.63
C LEU A 488 -11.91 -18.57 -17.05
N THR A 489 -11.16 -19.27 -17.91
CA THR A 489 -10.02 -20.06 -17.44
C THR A 489 -8.81 -19.16 -17.12
N PRO A 490 -7.84 -19.63 -16.30
CA PRO A 490 -6.61 -18.87 -16.05
C PRO A 490 -5.89 -18.46 -17.35
N LEU A 491 -5.92 -19.30 -18.38
CA LEU A 491 -5.36 -19.00 -19.71
C LEU A 491 -6.10 -17.84 -20.42
N MET A 492 -7.41 -17.76 -20.27
CA MET A 492 -8.19 -16.63 -20.79
C MET A 492 -7.91 -15.35 -20.04
N ILE A 493 -7.75 -15.43 -18.71
CA ILE A 493 -7.44 -14.27 -17.87
C ILE A 493 -6.06 -13.70 -18.24
N ILE A 494 -5.03 -14.54 -18.38
CA ILE A 494 -3.69 -14.07 -18.75
C ILE A 494 -3.67 -13.49 -20.17
N ALA A 495 -4.48 -14.05 -21.09
CA ALA A 495 -4.59 -13.55 -22.46
C ALA A 495 -5.20 -12.13 -22.57
N SER A 496 -5.92 -11.66 -21.54
CA SER A 496 -6.44 -10.30 -21.46
C SER A 496 -5.40 -9.26 -21.06
N GLN A 497 -4.23 -9.70 -20.59
CA GLN A 497 -3.19 -8.81 -20.16
C GLN A 497 -2.37 -8.33 -21.36
N SER A 498 -2.27 -7.02 -21.52
CA SER A 498 -1.49 -6.41 -22.59
C SER A 498 -0.02 -6.81 -22.47
N ALA A 499 0.61 -7.06 -23.62
CA ALA A 499 2.07 -7.17 -23.65
C ALA A 499 2.68 -5.88 -23.08
N PRO A 500 3.73 -5.97 -22.25
CA PRO A 500 4.41 -4.77 -21.77
C PRO A 500 4.93 -3.98 -22.97
N ALA A 501 4.80 -2.66 -22.92
CA ALA A 501 5.30 -1.78 -23.96
C ALA A 501 6.80 -2.05 -24.21
N GLU A 502 7.25 -2.00 -25.48
CA GLU A 502 8.67 -2.08 -25.82
C GLU A 502 9.44 -1.03 -25.01
N GLY A 503 10.42 -1.47 -24.23
CA GLY A 503 11.22 -0.60 -23.35
C GLY A 503 10.81 -0.60 -21.88
N ALA A 504 9.75 -1.30 -21.47
CA ALA A 504 9.45 -1.51 -20.06
C ALA A 504 10.61 -2.31 -19.43
N MET A 505 11.29 -1.71 -18.44
CA MET A 505 12.36 -2.40 -17.71
C MET A 505 11.76 -3.51 -16.85
N PHE A 506 11.79 -4.74 -17.36
CA PHE A 506 11.58 -5.92 -16.56
C PHE A 506 12.87 -6.28 -15.82
N ARG A 507 12.73 -6.69 -14.56
CA ARG A 507 13.83 -7.40 -13.90
C ARG A 507 14.13 -8.65 -14.74
N PRO A 508 15.39 -8.95 -15.05
CA PRO A 508 15.75 -10.12 -15.88
C PRO A 508 15.19 -11.45 -15.36
N ASP A 509 14.91 -11.52 -14.07
CA ASP A 509 14.53 -12.72 -13.31
C ASP A 509 13.04 -12.78 -12.99
N SER A 510 12.20 -11.82 -13.44
CA SER A 510 10.76 -11.83 -13.12
C SER A 510 9.98 -12.66 -14.15
N THR A 511 9.06 -13.48 -13.65
CA THR A 511 8.12 -14.26 -14.46
C THR A 511 7.22 -13.33 -15.27
N ARG A 512 7.08 -13.59 -16.58
CA ARG A 512 6.30 -12.76 -17.52
C ARG A 512 4.92 -13.37 -17.78
N PRO A 513 3.93 -12.58 -18.27
CA PRO A 513 2.64 -13.13 -18.66
C PRO A 513 2.73 -14.33 -19.61
N ASN A 514 3.62 -14.28 -20.58
CA ASN A 514 3.80 -15.38 -21.52
C ASN A 514 4.42 -16.62 -20.86
N ASP A 515 5.28 -16.47 -19.85
CA ASP A 515 5.86 -17.60 -19.12
C ASP A 515 4.78 -18.30 -18.29
N ILE A 516 3.82 -17.56 -17.73
CA ILE A 516 2.67 -18.12 -17.02
C ILE A 516 1.71 -18.79 -18.02
N ALA A 517 1.44 -18.18 -19.17
CA ALA A 517 0.62 -18.81 -20.20
C ALA A 517 1.27 -20.13 -20.70
N GLN A 518 2.58 -20.12 -20.89
CA GLN A 518 3.35 -21.32 -21.21
C GLN A 518 3.21 -22.37 -20.10
N GLY A 519 3.43 -21.98 -18.84
CA GLY A 519 3.27 -22.88 -17.68
C GLY A 519 1.86 -23.44 -17.56
N LEU A 520 0.81 -22.64 -17.80
CA LEU A 520 -0.57 -23.11 -17.82
C LEU A 520 -0.80 -24.19 -18.89
N LEU A 521 -0.26 -23.98 -20.09
CA LEU A 521 -0.34 -24.95 -21.20
C LEU A 521 0.42 -26.24 -20.88
N GLU A 522 1.62 -26.15 -20.31
CA GLU A 522 2.43 -27.29 -19.86
C GLU A 522 1.71 -28.12 -18.77
N HIS A 523 0.94 -27.45 -17.90
CA HIS A 523 0.09 -28.09 -16.89
C HIS A 523 -1.30 -28.47 -17.42
N GLY A 524 -1.47 -28.46 -18.73
CA GLY A 524 -2.63 -29.05 -19.43
C GLY A 524 -3.83 -28.11 -19.55
N ALA A 525 -3.66 -26.78 -19.43
CA ALA A 525 -4.75 -25.85 -19.77
C ALA A 525 -5.26 -26.12 -21.19
N ASP A 526 -6.58 -26.15 -21.37
CA ASP A 526 -7.19 -26.30 -22.69
C ASP A 526 -7.11 -24.98 -23.46
N VAL A 527 -6.25 -24.94 -24.47
CA VAL A 527 -6.07 -23.75 -25.33
C VAL A 527 -7.35 -23.34 -26.06
N ASN A 528 -8.28 -24.30 -26.28
CA ASN A 528 -9.54 -24.11 -26.98
C ASN A 528 -10.74 -24.03 -26.05
N ALA A 529 -10.52 -23.96 -24.73
CA ALA A 529 -11.58 -23.75 -23.76
C ALA A 529 -12.46 -22.55 -24.14
N LYS A 530 -13.74 -22.61 -23.83
CA LYS A 530 -14.70 -21.55 -24.09
C LYS A 530 -15.29 -21.01 -22.78
N SER A 531 -15.38 -19.70 -22.66
CA SER A 531 -16.15 -19.05 -21.61
C SER A 531 -17.67 -19.31 -21.79
N LYS A 532 -18.47 -18.81 -20.86
CA LYS A 532 -19.94 -18.90 -20.97
C LYS A 532 -20.53 -18.23 -22.20
N SER A 533 -19.83 -17.29 -22.83
CA SER A 533 -20.18 -16.60 -24.08
C SER A 533 -19.49 -17.17 -25.31
N GLY A 534 -18.88 -18.35 -25.20
CA GLY A 534 -18.16 -19.02 -26.28
C GLY A 534 -16.81 -18.39 -26.64
N VAL A 535 -16.30 -17.42 -25.84
CA VAL A 535 -15.03 -16.72 -26.10
C VAL A 535 -13.85 -17.61 -25.73
N THR A 536 -12.81 -17.66 -26.59
CA THR A 536 -11.56 -18.40 -26.35
C THR A 536 -10.42 -17.45 -25.93
N ALA A 537 -9.33 -18.01 -25.38
CA ALA A 537 -8.13 -17.24 -25.04
C ALA A 537 -7.56 -16.48 -26.26
N LEU A 538 -7.58 -17.10 -27.47
CA LEU A 538 -7.13 -16.46 -28.70
C LEU A 538 -7.98 -15.23 -29.07
N MET A 539 -9.30 -15.29 -28.88
CA MET A 539 -10.20 -14.13 -29.11
C MET A 539 -9.89 -13.00 -28.15
N ILE A 540 -9.61 -13.32 -26.88
CA ILE A 540 -9.25 -12.33 -25.86
C ILE A 540 -7.90 -11.66 -26.22
N ALA A 541 -6.88 -12.44 -26.53
CA ALA A 541 -5.57 -11.91 -26.95
C ALA A 541 -5.69 -11.00 -28.20
N ALA A 542 -6.56 -11.36 -29.14
CA ALA A 542 -6.86 -10.57 -30.33
C ALA A 542 -7.56 -9.23 -29.99
N THR A 543 -8.50 -9.25 -29.04
CA THR A 543 -9.19 -8.05 -28.54
C THR A 543 -8.23 -7.07 -27.85
N HIS A 544 -7.19 -7.57 -27.16
CA HIS A 544 -6.24 -6.76 -26.41
C HIS A 544 -4.94 -6.44 -27.17
N ASN A 545 -4.89 -6.68 -28.49
CA ASN A 545 -3.74 -6.46 -29.36
C ASN A 545 -2.44 -7.03 -28.79
N ASN A 546 -2.44 -8.34 -28.47
CA ASN A 546 -1.30 -9.03 -27.89
C ASN A 546 -0.68 -10.06 -28.87
N PRO A 547 0.10 -9.63 -29.88
CA PRO A 547 0.73 -10.53 -30.88
C PRO A 547 1.60 -11.64 -30.27
N PRO A 548 2.43 -11.39 -29.23
CA PRO A 548 3.21 -12.46 -28.60
C PRO A 548 2.34 -13.57 -28.01
N MET A 549 1.24 -13.23 -27.33
CA MET A 549 0.28 -14.19 -26.77
C MET A 549 -0.46 -14.94 -27.89
N ILE A 550 -0.84 -14.25 -28.97
CA ILE A 550 -1.45 -14.86 -30.16
C ILE A 550 -0.53 -15.94 -30.74
N GLY A 551 0.78 -15.62 -30.88
CA GLY A 551 1.77 -16.59 -31.34
C GLY A 551 1.82 -17.83 -30.47
N LEU A 552 1.98 -17.64 -29.16
CA LEU A 552 2.04 -18.72 -28.18
C LEU A 552 0.76 -19.62 -28.22
N LEU A 553 -0.42 -19.02 -28.27
CA LEU A 553 -1.68 -19.76 -28.33
C LEU A 553 -1.83 -20.55 -29.66
N ILE A 554 -1.47 -19.95 -30.80
CA ILE A 554 -1.50 -20.64 -32.10
C ILE A 554 -0.50 -21.79 -32.11
N ASP A 555 0.72 -21.61 -31.60
CA ASP A 555 1.72 -22.67 -31.50
C ASP A 555 1.23 -23.83 -30.60
N ALA A 556 0.51 -23.51 -29.51
CA ALA A 556 -0.11 -24.49 -28.65
C ALA A 556 -1.36 -25.19 -29.25
N GLY A 557 -1.79 -24.81 -30.45
CA GLY A 557 -2.91 -25.46 -31.13
C GLY A 557 -4.26 -24.77 -31.00
N ALA A 558 -4.28 -23.46 -30.73
CA ALA A 558 -5.53 -22.70 -30.75
C ALA A 558 -6.23 -22.77 -32.12
N ASP A 559 -7.54 -23.02 -32.09
CA ASP A 559 -8.39 -22.99 -33.29
C ASP A 559 -8.67 -21.55 -33.73
N ILE A 560 -8.01 -21.12 -34.78
CA ILE A 560 -8.17 -19.79 -35.37
C ILE A 560 -9.57 -19.54 -35.94
N ASN A 561 -10.33 -20.60 -36.24
CA ASN A 561 -11.66 -20.52 -36.82
C ASN A 561 -12.77 -20.71 -35.75
N ALA A 562 -12.41 -20.92 -34.48
CA ALA A 562 -13.36 -21.00 -33.40
C ALA A 562 -14.27 -19.76 -33.40
N LYS A 563 -15.55 -19.99 -33.15
CA LYS A 563 -16.56 -18.93 -33.08
C LYS A 563 -17.15 -18.84 -31.68
N ASN A 564 -17.34 -17.60 -31.21
CA ASN A 564 -18.13 -17.34 -30.02
C ASN A 564 -19.64 -17.42 -30.30
N ASP A 565 -20.48 -17.18 -29.30
CA ASP A 565 -21.94 -17.27 -29.44
C ASP A 565 -22.52 -16.21 -30.38
N GLN A 566 -21.78 -15.17 -30.72
CA GLN A 566 -22.13 -14.17 -31.73
C GLN A 566 -21.64 -14.53 -33.13
N GLY A 567 -21.04 -15.72 -33.30
CA GLY A 567 -20.48 -16.19 -34.57
C GLY A 567 -19.16 -15.52 -34.95
N LYS A 568 -18.51 -14.81 -34.07
CA LYS A 568 -17.26 -14.03 -34.30
C LYS A 568 -16.03 -14.91 -34.02
N THR A 569 -15.02 -14.80 -34.88
CA THR A 569 -13.70 -15.41 -34.73
C THR A 569 -12.71 -14.47 -34.03
N ALA A 570 -11.50 -14.95 -33.71
CA ALA A 570 -10.42 -14.11 -33.20
C ALA A 570 -10.00 -13.02 -34.21
N GLN A 571 -10.03 -13.33 -35.50
CA GLN A 571 -9.78 -12.37 -36.58
C GLN A 571 -10.84 -11.25 -36.60
N ASP A 572 -12.11 -11.62 -36.46
CA ASP A 572 -13.20 -10.62 -36.35
C ASP A 572 -13.03 -9.75 -35.11
N ALA A 573 -12.62 -10.33 -33.97
CA ALA A 573 -12.38 -9.60 -32.73
C ALA A 573 -11.27 -8.56 -32.88
N ALA A 574 -10.14 -8.93 -33.52
CA ALA A 574 -9.06 -8.01 -33.82
C ALA A 574 -9.52 -6.85 -34.71
N GLN A 575 -10.25 -7.15 -35.80
CA GLN A 575 -10.74 -6.14 -36.74
C GLN A 575 -11.74 -5.17 -36.12
N LEU A 576 -12.70 -5.68 -35.34
CA LEU A 576 -13.71 -4.87 -34.66
C LEU A 576 -13.11 -3.87 -33.67
N ASN A 577 -11.97 -4.22 -33.06
CA ASN A 577 -11.25 -3.36 -32.12
C ASN A 577 -10.14 -2.51 -32.78
N GLY A 578 -9.96 -2.60 -34.11
CA GLY A 578 -8.94 -1.84 -34.82
C GLY A 578 -7.50 -2.34 -34.57
N ASN A 579 -7.33 -3.56 -34.07
CA ASN A 579 -6.06 -4.17 -33.67
C ASN A 579 -5.34 -4.78 -34.89
N ALA A 580 -4.71 -3.93 -35.70
CA ALA A 580 -4.09 -4.35 -36.96
C ALA A 580 -2.95 -5.36 -36.78
N GLU A 581 -2.13 -5.20 -35.73
CA GLU A 581 -1.02 -6.10 -35.43
C GLU A 581 -1.51 -7.50 -35.03
N ALA A 582 -2.54 -7.58 -34.18
CA ALA A 582 -3.17 -8.84 -33.80
C ALA A 582 -3.80 -9.53 -35.02
N ALA A 583 -4.52 -8.77 -35.87
CA ALA A 583 -5.12 -9.30 -37.10
C ALA A 583 -4.06 -9.86 -38.06
N GLN A 584 -2.95 -9.14 -38.22
CA GLN A 584 -1.82 -9.58 -39.07
C GLN A 584 -1.15 -10.82 -38.47
N ALA A 585 -0.93 -10.89 -37.17
CA ALA A 585 -0.34 -12.05 -36.50
C ALA A 585 -1.19 -13.32 -36.72
N ILE A 586 -2.51 -13.23 -36.56
CA ILE A 586 -3.43 -14.37 -36.80
C ILE A 586 -3.35 -14.84 -38.25
N LEU A 587 -3.35 -13.93 -39.23
CA LEU A 587 -3.27 -14.29 -40.67
C LEU A 587 -1.97 -14.98 -41.00
N VAL A 588 -0.83 -14.40 -40.57
CA VAL A 588 0.52 -14.92 -40.94
C VAL A 588 0.73 -16.29 -40.27
N LEU A 589 0.53 -16.40 -38.98
CA LEU A 589 0.78 -17.62 -38.21
C LEU A 589 -0.24 -18.72 -38.56
N GLY A 590 -1.52 -18.36 -38.76
CA GLY A 590 -2.56 -19.30 -39.17
C GLY A 590 -2.32 -19.89 -40.57
N SER A 591 -1.82 -19.08 -41.54
CA SER A 591 -1.47 -19.58 -42.88
C SER A 591 -0.23 -20.47 -42.89
N ALA A 592 0.78 -20.18 -42.08
CA ALA A 592 1.97 -20.99 -41.92
C ALA A 592 1.65 -22.38 -41.37
N LYS A 593 0.76 -22.49 -40.41
CA LYS A 593 0.36 -23.76 -39.81
C LYS A 593 -0.50 -24.63 -40.74
N SER A 594 -1.38 -24.01 -41.53
CA SER A 594 -2.14 -24.72 -42.55
C SER A 594 -1.29 -25.30 -43.67
N ALA A 595 -0.15 -24.65 -43.97
CA ALA A 595 0.83 -25.11 -45.00
C ALA A 595 1.73 -26.25 -44.50
N SER A 596 1.97 -26.37 -43.21
CA SER A 596 2.86 -27.39 -42.61
C SER A 596 2.19 -28.75 -42.36
N GLY A 597 0.88 -28.92 -42.56
CA GLY A 597 0.17 -30.20 -42.56
C GLY A 597 0.23 -31.02 -41.26
N VAL A 598 0.53 -30.39 -40.10
CA VAL A 598 0.57 -31.10 -38.81
C VAL A 598 -0.86 -31.21 -38.25
N PRO A 599 -1.42 -32.45 -38.12
CA PRO A 599 -2.73 -32.60 -37.50
C PRO A 599 -2.68 -32.24 -36.01
N ALA A 600 -3.75 -31.61 -35.52
CA ALA A 600 -3.93 -31.33 -34.08
C ALA A 600 -3.79 -32.63 -33.26
N PRO A 601 -3.17 -32.61 -32.09
CA PRO A 601 -3.09 -33.77 -31.23
C PRO A 601 -4.51 -34.23 -30.85
N ALA A 602 -4.84 -35.46 -31.18
CA ALA A 602 -6.12 -36.07 -30.84
C ALA A 602 -6.25 -36.18 -29.31
N ASN A 603 -7.30 -35.59 -28.75
CA ASN A 603 -7.70 -35.79 -27.37
C ASN A 603 -7.93 -37.30 -27.12
N GLY A 604 -6.99 -37.90 -26.36
CA GLY A 604 -7.12 -39.29 -25.95
C GLY A 604 -8.30 -39.48 -24.98
N SER A 605 -9.41 -39.88 -25.51
CA SER A 605 -10.46 -40.50 -24.72
C SER A 605 -9.99 -41.91 -24.33
N THR A 606 -9.58 -42.12 -23.10
CA THR A 606 -9.55 -43.46 -22.50
C THR A 606 -10.63 -43.56 -21.47
N SER A 607 -11.73 -44.19 -21.93
CA SER A 607 -12.66 -44.91 -21.07
C SER A 607 -11.93 -46.14 -20.51
N GLN A 608 -11.78 -46.21 -19.18
CA GLN A 608 -12.10 -47.35 -18.33
C GLN A 608 -11.93 -46.97 -16.87
#